data_f931cdd59f90e7b7c6856af242938498
#
_entry.id   f931cdd59f90e7b7c6856af242938498
#
_cell.length_a   1.000
_cell.length_b   1.000
_cell.length_c   1.000
_cell.angle_alpha   90.00
_cell.angle_beta   90.00
_cell.angle_gamma   90.00
#
_symmetry.space_group_name_H-M   'P 1'
#
loop_
_entity.id
_entity.type
_entity.pdbx_description
1 polymer ?
#
loop_
_entity_poly.entity_id
_entity_poly.type
_entity_poly.pdbx_seq_one_letter_code
_entity_poly.pdbx_strand_id
1 'polypeptide(L)'
;RWWKILAVAVPLPLAYEIFRMGYYGLLTPHTAVAKSAAGSEWGKGFTYLADFAGPYWLFLPLIVLAIAGLWKADLRPTALRSTATATYLFVGAALIHTLYVLRVGGDFMHGRMLLLPLFAFLLPIFVVSVRMWIVSVLCAVWALVIVLRGHPVDRSIYADEISIVDERDFWTYATQRQDPPMRAEEFLGAKFMEDYQEGIDELEAGDAMTFRYIKGEDRFSWTATPADPSRTDPPTVYLLNLGLSSMNAPLDIRVLDNIGLSNPLAARQPRIEGGRIGHDKSLDMSWQVADSAADIDEIPAWIDKYEAAKARAALADADFQKLFATYREPLTWDRFWKNIKFSLT
;
A
#
# COMPACT_ATOMS: atom_id res chain seq x y z
N ARG A 1 -0.56 13.79 -37.59
CA ARG A 1 0.22 14.34 -36.43
C ARG A 1 0.02 13.57 -35.12
N TRP A 2 -1.19 13.03 -34.85
CA TRP A 2 -1.49 12.27 -33.63
C TRP A 2 -0.61 11.01 -33.48
N TRP A 3 -0.28 10.31 -34.57
CA TRP A 3 0.57 9.12 -34.53
C TRP A 3 1.99 9.42 -34.01
N LYS A 4 2.52 10.66 -34.24
CA LYS A 4 3.82 11.07 -33.68
C LYS A 4 3.77 11.18 -32.15
N ILE A 5 2.63 11.61 -31.61
CA ILE A 5 2.39 11.66 -30.16
C ILE A 5 2.39 10.24 -29.61
N LEU A 6 1.64 9.34 -30.25
CA LEU A 6 1.60 7.93 -29.84
C LEU A 6 2.97 7.27 -29.96
N ALA A 7 3.70 7.52 -31.05
CA ALA A 7 5.04 6.97 -31.26
C ALA A 7 6.06 7.40 -30.17
N VAL A 8 5.85 8.53 -29.52
CA VAL A 8 6.70 9.01 -28.42
C VAL A 8 6.15 8.58 -27.06
N ALA A 9 4.84 8.64 -26.85
CA ALA A 9 4.20 8.45 -25.55
C ALA A 9 3.99 6.95 -25.17
N VAL A 10 3.77 6.08 -26.17
CA VAL A 10 3.37 4.68 -25.91
C VAL A 10 4.55 3.71 -25.69
N PRO A 11 5.69 3.81 -26.40
CA PRO A 11 6.71 2.76 -26.35
C PRO A 11 7.25 2.47 -24.95
N LEU A 12 7.54 3.49 -24.15
CA LEU A 12 8.11 3.31 -22.82
C LEU A 12 7.11 2.70 -21.83
N PRO A 13 5.86 3.20 -21.70
CA PRO A 13 4.84 2.54 -20.89
C PRO A 13 4.54 1.10 -21.32
N LEU A 14 4.47 0.85 -22.64
CA LEU A 14 4.23 -0.49 -23.16
C LEU A 14 5.39 -1.45 -22.87
N ALA A 15 6.63 -1.01 -23.04
CA ALA A 15 7.80 -1.80 -22.71
C ALA A 15 7.85 -2.13 -21.20
N TYR A 16 7.51 -1.16 -20.34
CA TYR A 16 7.39 -1.40 -18.90
C TYR A 16 6.27 -2.40 -18.57
N GLU A 17 5.14 -2.31 -19.26
CA GLU A 17 4.03 -3.24 -19.06
C GLU A 17 4.42 -4.68 -19.43
N ILE A 18 5.07 -4.86 -20.59
CA ILE A 18 5.58 -6.17 -21.03
C ILE A 18 6.62 -6.70 -20.03
N PHE A 19 7.52 -5.84 -19.57
CA PHE A 19 8.49 -6.19 -18.53
C PHE A 19 7.81 -6.67 -17.26
N ARG A 20 6.81 -5.93 -16.76
CA ARG A 20 6.06 -6.29 -15.54
C ARG A 20 5.36 -7.63 -15.68
N MET A 21 4.67 -7.85 -16.79
CA MET A 21 4.02 -9.13 -17.09
C MET A 21 5.02 -10.29 -17.11
N GLY A 22 6.14 -10.13 -17.77
CA GLY A 22 7.16 -11.17 -17.88
C GLY A 22 7.95 -11.40 -16.60
N TYR A 23 8.26 -10.34 -15.86
CA TYR A 23 9.05 -10.43 -14.64
C TYR A 23 8.23 -10.92 -13.44
N TYR A 24 7.04 -10.34 -13.22
CA TYR A 24 6.20 -10.59 -12.06
C TYR A 24 5.01 -11.51 -12.32
N GLY A 25 4.68 -11.82 -13.55
CA GLY A 25 3.44 -12.56 -13.90
C GLY A 25 2.16 -11.75 -13.62
N LEU A 26 2.20 -10.43 -13.73
CA LEU A 26 1.11 -9.54 -13.31
C LEU A 26 0.80 -8.48 -14.37
N LEU A 27 -0.47 -8.40 -14.76
CA LEU A 27 -0.98 -7.31 -15.61
C LEU A 27 -1.09 -5.98 -14.84
N THR A 28 -1.46 -6.04 -13.57
CA THR A 28 -1.55 -4.87 -12.68
C THR A 28 -0.51 -4.97 -11.56
N PRO A 29 -0.11 -3.86 -10.94
CA PRO A 29 0.76 -3.93 -9.76
C PRO A 29 0.20 -4.85 -8.68
N HIS A 30 1.06 -5.59 -8.00
CA HIS A 30 0.65 -6.58 -7.00
C HIS A 30 -0.22 -5.97 -5.88
N THR A 31 0.10 -4.76 -5.47
CA THR A 31 -0.70 -3.99 -4.51
C THR A 31 -2.14 -3.74 -4.97
N ALA A 32 -2.41 -3.69 -6.28
CA ALA A 32 -3.78 -3.58 -6.79
C ALA A 32 -4.53 -4.90 -6.64
N VAL A 33 -3.86 -6.05 -6.81
CA VAL A 33 -4.44 -7.38 -6.54
C VAL A 33 -4.74 -7.53 -5.05
N ALA A 34 -3.78 -7.18 -4.19
CA ALA A 34 -3.93 -7.21 -2.74
C ALA A 34 -5.11 -6.36 -2.27
N LYS A 35 -5.20 -5.12 -2.73
CA LYS A 35 -6.26 -4.17 -2.35
C LYS A 35 -7.63 -4.45 -2.99
N SER A 36 -7.73 -5.43 -3.90
CA SER A 36 -8.99 -5.77 -4.60
C SER A 36 -9.71 -4.52 -5.15
N ALA A 37 -8.98 -3.64 -5.83
CA ALA A 37 -9.42 -2.30 -6.26
C ALA A 37 -10.61 -2.29 -7.26
N ALA A 38 -11.23 -3.44 -7.52
CA ALA A 38 -12.41 -3.58 -8.36
C ALA A 38 -13.73 -3.23 -7.63
N GLY A 39 -13.75 -3.29 -6.30
CA GLY A 39 -14.92 -2.99 -5.47
C GLY A 39 -15.29 -1.50 -5.40
N SER A 40 -16.36 -1.20 -4.68
CA SER A 40 -16.78 0.19 -4.40
C SER A 40 -17.08 0.37 -2.91
N GLU A 41 -16.42 1.34 -2.30
CA GLU A 41 -16.47 1.66 -0.86
C GLU A 41 -16.68 3.17 -0.68
N TRP A 42 -17.72 3.71 -1.31
CA TRP A 42 -17.98 5.16 -1.32
C TRP A 42 -18.02 5.80 0.06
N GLY A 43 -18.62 5.13 1.05
CA GLY A 43 -18.68 5.65 2.44
C GLY A 43 -17.29 5.89 3.01
N LYS A 44 -16.39 4.91 2.93
CA LYS A 44 -15.00 5.04 3.36
C LYS A 44 -14.25 6.11 2.55
N GLY A 45 -14.52 6.19 1.23
CA GLY A 45 -13.94 7.21 0.37
C GLY A 45 -14.31 8.64 0.78
N PHE A 46 -15.56 8.89 1.14
CA PHE A 46 -15.96 10.21 1.66
C PHE A 46 -15.37 10.50 3.05
N THR A 47 -15.23 9.48 3.90
CA THR A 47 -14.49 9.63 5.17
C THR A 47 -13.04 10.02 4.91
N TYR A 48 -12.38 9.39 3.93
CA TYR A 48 -11.02 9.72 3.52
C TYR A 48 -10.88 11.14 2.97
N LEU A 49 -11.86 11.62 2.20
CA LEU A 49 -11.90 13.00 1.72
C LEU A 49 -12.06 13.99 2.88
N ALA A 50 -12.93 13.68 3.84
CA ALA A 50 -13.15 14.51 5.02
C ALA A 50 -11.90 14.56 5.91
N ASP A 51 -11.24 13.43 6.11
CA ASP A 51 -9.95 13.32 6.81
C ASP A 51 -8.86 14.16 6.14
N PHE A 52 -8.79 14.15 4.81
CA PHE A 52 -7.83 14.96 4.05
C PHE A 52 -8.14 16.45 4.09
N ALA A 53 -9.39 16.84 3.88
CA ALA A 53 -9.76 18.24 3.69
C ALA A 53 -10.03 18.97 5.02
N GLY A 54 -10.58 18.26 6.02
CA GLY A 54 -11.07 18.83 7.27
C GLY A 54 -10.00 19.48 8.12
N PRO A 55 -8.88 18.78 8.45
CA PRO A 55 -7.84 19.32 9.31
C PRO A 55 -7.24 20.64 8.82
N TYR A 56 -7.16 20.81 7.50
CA TYR A 56 -6.55 21.97 6.88
C TYR A 56 -7.57 22.98 6.34
N TRP A 57 -8.88 22.74 6.49
CA TRP A 57 -9.94 23.57 5.92
C TRP A 57 -9.72 23.84 4.43
N LEU A 58 -9.29 22.83 3.68
CA LEU A 58 -8.88 22.97 2.27
C LEU A 58 -9.98 23.54 1.38
N PHE A 59 -11.23 23.37 1.74
CA PHE A 59 -12.38 23.95 1.03
C PHE A 59 -12.32 25.48 0.97
N LEU A 60 -11.74 26.17 1.97
CA LEU A 60 -11.65 27.63 1.99
C LEU A 60 -10.77 28.18 0.86
N PRO A 61 -9.45 27.84 0.79
CA PRO A 61 -8.60 28.33 -0.28
C PRO A 61 -9.04 27.80 -1.65
N LEU A 62 -9.58 26.59 -1.75
CA LEU A 62 -10.05 26.02 -3.03
C LEU A 62 -11.24 26.81 -3.57
N ILE A 63 -12.22 27.20 -2.75
CA ILE A 63 -13.35 28.05 -3.17
C ILE A 63 -12.85 29.43 -3.61
N VAL A 64 -12.00 30.07 -2.81
CA VAL A 64 -11.43 31.39 -3.12
C VAL A 64 -10.69 31.37 -4.47
N LEU A 65 -9.83 30.37 -4.67
CA LEU A 65 -9.06 30.20 -5.90
C LEU A 65 -9.94 29.85 -7.09
N ALA A 66 -10.96 28.99 -6.91
CA ALA A 66 -11.90 28.64 -7.98
C ALA A 66 -12.70 29.87 -8.44
N ILE A 67 -13.24 30.66 -7.51
CA ILE A 67 -13.95 31.92 -7.84
C ILE A 67 -13.00 32.85 -8.58
N ALA A 68 -11.78 33.05 -8.10
CA ALA A 68 -10.79 33.89 -8.72
C ALA A 68 -10.39 33.43 -10.13
N GLY A 69 -10.23 32.12 -10.32
CA GLY A 69 -9.93 31.51 -11.61
C GLY A 69 -11.07 31.64 -12.60
N LEU A 70 -12.32 31.40 -12.17
CA LEU A 70 -13.50 31.48 -13.00
C LEU A 70 -13.87 32.93 -13.40
N TRP A 71 -13.59 33.90 -12.54
CA TRP A 71 -13.96 35.30 -12.74
C TRP A 71 -13.39 35.94 -14.02
N LYS A 72 -12.22 35.45 -14.46
CA LYS A 72 -11.51 36.01 -15.62
C LYS A 72 -11.11 34.96 -16.67
N ALA A 73 -11.52 33.71 -16.49
CA ALA A 73 -11.16 32.66 -17.42
C ALA A 73 -11.98 32.76 -18.71
N ASP A 74 -11.32 32.91 -19.85
CA ASP A 74 -11.94 32.55 -21.12
C ASP A 74 -11.91 31.02 -21.24
N LEU A 75 -13.03 30.41 -20.88
CA LEU A 75 -13.21 28.94 -20.89
C LEU A 75 -13.63 28.41 -22.28
N ARG A 76 -13.56 29.22 -23.33
CA ARG A 76 -13.87 28.78 -24.69
C ARG A 76 -12.67 28.07 -25.29
N PRO A 77 -12.78 26.76 -25.59
CA PRO A 77 -11.69 26.02 -26.22
C PRO A 77 -11.59 26.42 -27.71
N THR A 78 -10.77 27.41 -28.02
CA THR A 78 -10.57 27.88 -29.38
C THR A 78 -9.66 26.98 -30.20
N ALA A 79 -8.79 26.22 -29.55
CA ALA A 79 -7.88 25.26 -30.16
C ALA A 79 -7.44 24.19 -29.15
N LEU A 80 -6.95 23.06 -29.63
CA LEU A 80 -6.38 21.97 -28.77
C LEU A 80 -5.21 22.45 -27.89
N ARG A 81 -4.57 23.55 -28.24
CA ARG A 81 -3.45 24.14 -27.47
C ARG A 81 -3.87 25.42 -26.74
N SER A 82 -5.15 25.64 -26.52
CA SER A 82 -5.63 26.80 -25.75
C SER A 82 -5.49 26.52 -24.24
N THR A 83 -5.38 27.59 -23.46
CA THR A 83 -5.38 27.53 -21.98
C THR A 83 -6.65 26.86 -21.47
N ALA A 84 -7.80 27.14 -22.10
CA ALA A 84 -9.07 26.51 -21.74
C ALA A 84 -9.02 25.00 -21.91
N THR A 85 -8.47 24.48 -23.02
CA THR A 85 -8.32 23.05 -23.24
C THR A 85 -7.41 22.40 -22.17
N ALA A 86 -6.29 23.04 -21.85
CA ALA A 86 -5.39 22.57 -20.78
C ALA A 86 -6.10 22.56 -19.42
N THR A 87 -6.87 23.62 -19.10
CA THR A 87 -7.66 23.67 -17.85
C THR A 87 -8.67 22.53 -17.77
N TYR A 88 -9.44 22.27 -18.84
CA TYR A 88 -10.39 21.15 -18.85
C TYR A 88 -9.72 19.79 -18.70
N LEU A 89 -8.54 19.61 -19.31
CA LEU A 89 -7.80 18.35 -19.17
C LEU A 89 -7.32 18.13 -17.74
N PHE A 90 -6.71 19.14 -17.10
CA PHE A 90 -6.25 19.01 -15.71
C PHE A 90 -7.40 18.84 -14.73
N VAL A 91 -8.44 19.67 -14.82
CA VAL A 91 -9.62 19.60 -13.95
C VAL A 91 -10.38 18.29 -14.18
N GLY A 92 -10.57 17.88 -15.43
CA GLY A 92 -11.21 16.61 -15.76
C GLY A 92 -10.44 15.41 -15.24
N ALA A 93 -9.12 15.36 -15.42
CA ALA A 93 -8.26 14.31 -14.88
C ALA A 93 -8.30 14.28 -13.35
N ALA A 94 -8.26 15.46 -12.70
CA ALA A 94 -8.36 15.57 -11.25
C ALA A 94 -9.70 15.04 -10.72
N LEU A 95 -10.81 15.39 -11.37
CA LEU A 95 -12.16 14.90 -11.03
C LEU A 95 -12.25 13.39 -11.17
N ILE A 96 -11.81 12.83 -12.30
CA ILE A 96 -11.83 11.38 -12.54
C ILE A 96 -10.99 10.66 -11.49
N HIS A 97 -9.79 11.18 -11.18
CA HIS A 97 -8.91 10.60 -10.18
C HIS A 97 -9.54 10.67 -8.77
N THR A 98 -10.10 11.83 -8.38
CA THR A 98 -10.80 11.98 -7.10
C THR A 98 -11.96 10.99 -7.00
N LEU A 99 -12.81 10.90 -8.03
CA LEU A 99 -13.93 9.96 -8.06
C LEU A 99 -13.47 8.50 -7.96
N TYR A 100 -12.36 8.15 -8.62
CA TYR A 100 -11.75 6.84 -8.49
C TYR A 100 -11.31 6.56 -7.04
N VAL A 101 -10.60 7.50 -6.41
CA VAL A 101 -10.15 7.37 -5.00
C VAL A 101 -11.36 7.22 -4.07
N LEU A 102 -12.41 8.03 -4.24
CA LEU A 102 -13.64 7.92 -3.45
C LEU A 102 -14.32 6.56 -3.65
N ARG A 103 -14.40 6.09 -4.90
CA ARG A 103 -15.02 4.80 -5.23
C ARG A 103 -14.32 3.63 -4.54
N VAL A 104 -12.98 3.62 -4.53
CA VAL A 104 -12.20 2.50 -3.94
C VAL A 104 -12.06 2.59 -2.42
N GLY A 105 -12.64 3.60 -1.78
CA GLY A 105 -12.63 3.77 -0.33
C GLY A 105 -11.44 4.56 0.22
N GLY A 106 -10.67 5.25 -0.63
CA GLY A 106 -9.50 6.01 -0.20
C GLY A 106 -8.28 5.14 0.08
N ASP A 107 -7.61 5.45 1.19
CA ASP A 107 -6.41 4.75 1.63
C ASP A 107 -6.32 4.76 3.17
N PHE A 108 -5.43 3.96 3.72
CA PHE A 108 -5.14 3.96 5.15
C PHE A 108 -4.14 5.05 5.58
N MET A 109 -3.45 5.67 4.64
CA MET A 109 -2.53 6.79 4.89
C MET A 109 -3.20 8.12 4.63
N HIS A 110 -3.12 9.03 5.58
CA HIS A 110 -3.65 10.39 5.47
C HIS A 110 -3.19 11.08 4.18
N GLY A 111 -4.13 11.60 3.42
CA GLY A 111 -3.92 12.49 2.28
C GLY A 111 -3.23 11.92 1.04
N ARG A 112 -2.50 10.81 1.13
CA ARG A 112 -1.61 10.29 0.08
C ARG A 112 -2.24 10.23 -1.30
N MET A 113 -3.44 9.69 -1.42
CA MET A 113 -4.10 9.46 -2.71
C MET A 113 -4.77 10.73 -3.27
N LEU A 114 -5.05 11.73 -2.44
CA LEU A 114 -5.73 12.97 -2.83
C LEU A 114 -4.78 14.14 -3.12
N LEU A 115 -3.50 14.03 -2.77
CA LEU A 115 -2.51 15.06 -3.10
C LEU A 115 -2.37 15.28 -4.60
N LEU A 116 -2.29 14.22 -5.38
CA LEU A 116 -2.09 14.33 -6.83
C LEU A 116 -3.27 15.01 -7.54
N PRO A 117 -4.54 14.62 -7.32
CA PRO A 117 -5.67 15.35 -7.88
C PRO A 117 -5.78 16.78 -7.32
N LEU A 118 -5.42 17.04 -6.06
CA LEU A 118 -5.36 18.41 -5.54
C LEU A 118 -4.39 19.29 -6.36
N PHE A 119 -3.17 18.81 -6.61
CA PHE A 119 -2.21 19.53 -7.45
C PHE A 119 -2.77 19.76 -8.86
N ALA A 120 -3.42 18.77 -9.47
CA ALA A 120 -4.01 18.92 -10.78
C ALA A 120 -5.15 19.97 -10.82
N PHE A 121 -5.96 20.07 -9.76
CA PHE A 121 -6.96 21.15 -9.61
C PHE A 121 -6.32 22.53 -9.48
N LEU A 122 -5.16 22.62 -8.82
CA LEU A 122 -4.49 23.89 -8.58
C LEU A 122 -3.71 24.39 -9.81
N LEU A 123 -3.22 23.49 -10.69
CA LEU A 123 -2.39 23.90 -11.85
C LEU A 123 -2.95 25.04 -12.67
N PRO A 124 -4.26 25.09 -13.04
CA PRO A 124 -4.81 26.18 -13.83
C PRO A 124 -4.86 27.53 -13.10
N ILE A 125 -4.82 27.53 -11.78
CA ILE A 125 -4.98 28.70 -10.91
C ILE A 125 -3.75 28.95 -10.03
N PHE A 126 -2.66 28.25 -10.27
CA PHE A 126 -1.44 28.32 -9.47
C PHE A 126 -0.76 29.69 -9.52
N VAL A 127 -0.94 30.42 -10.62
CA VAL A 127 -0.43 31.77 -10.80
C VAL A 127 -1.57 32.77 -10.71
N VAL A 128 -1.60 33.53 -9.64
CA VAL A 128 -2.60 34.57 -9.39
C VAL A 128 -2.06 35.93 -9.86
N SER A 129 -2.87 36.67 -10.62
CA SER A 129 -2.50 38.02 -11.08
C SER A 129 -2.27 38.96 -9.88
N VAL A 130 -1.27 39.83 -9.96
CA VAL A 130 -1.00 40.87 -8.95
C VAL A 130 -2.24 41.72 -8.66
N ARG A 131 -3.14 41.92 -9.66
CA ARG A 131 -4.40 42.63 -9.48
C ARG A 131 -5.36 41.92 -8.51
N MET A 132 -5.13 40.65 -8.23
CA MET A 132 -5.92 39.81 -7.31
C MET A 132 -5.20 39.60 -6.01
N TRP A 133 -4.42 40.60 -5.54
CA TRP A 133 -3.61 40.52 -4.34
C TRP A 133 -4.41 40.08 -3.09
N ILE A 134 -5.70 40.42 -3.03
CA ILE A 134 -6.60 40.00 -1.92
C ILE A 134 -6.68 38.49 -1.87
N VAL A 135 -6.79 37.76 -2.99
CA VAL A 135 -6.80 36.30 -3.04
C VAL A 135 -5.49 35.75 -2.46
N SER A 136 -4.35 36.33 -2.87
CA SER A 136 -3.04 35.92 -2.34
C SER A 136 -2.94 36.14 -0.85
N VAL A 137 -3.46 37.27 -0.34
CA VAL A 137 -3.49 37.56 1.12
C VAL A 137 -4.39 36.57 1.85
N LEU A 138 -5.59 36.29 1.35
CA LEU A 138 -6.49 35.30 1.97
C LEU A 138 -5.86 33.93 2.04
N CYS A 139 -5.23 33.46 0.95
CA CYS A 139 -4.50 32.18 0.95
C CYS A 139 -3.30 32.19 1.89
N ALA A 140 -2.55 33.30 1.97
CA ALA A 140 -1.42 33.42 2.88
C ALA A 140 -1.87 33.42 4.34
N VAL A 141 -2.96 34.12 4.69
CA VAL A 141 -3.54 34.11 6.03
C VAL A 141 -4.00 32.70 6.39
N TRP A 142 -4.75 32.03 5.48
CA TRP A 142 -5.14 30.65 5.67
C TRP A 142 -3.91 29.76 5.92
N ALA A 143 -2.90 29.83 5.07
CA ALA A 143 -1.69 29.02 5.20
C ALA A 143 -0.97 29.29 6.53
N LEU A 144 -0.85 30.56 6.96
CA LEU A 144 -0.26 30.94 8.24
C LEU A 144 -1.05 30.33 9.42
N VAL A 145 -2.39 30.42 9.40
CA VAL A 145 -3.25 29.82 10.43
C VAL A 145 -3.03 28.31 10.52
N ILE A 146 -3.00 27.62 9.38
CA ILE A 146 -2.77 26.17 9.35
C ILE A 146 -1.38 25.81 9.87
N VAL A 147 -0.34 26.54 9.47
CA VAL A 147 1.04 26.32 9.96
C VAL A 147 1.14 26.53 11.46
N LEU A 148 0.53 27.60 12.00
CA LEU A 148 0.54 27.90 13.44
C LEU A 148 -0.28 26.88 14.25
N ARG A 149 -1.39 26.41 13.69
CA ARG A 149 -2.22 25.38 14.33
C ARG A 149 -1.54 24.00 14.32
N GLY A 150 -0.75 23.70 13.31
CA GLY A 150 -0.16 22.40 13.07
C GLY A 150 -1.18 21.35 12.58
N HIS A 151 -0.69 20.14 12.33
CA HIS A 151 -1.53 18.99 12.01
C HIS A 151 -2.15 18.44 13.31
N PRO A 152 -3.48 18.38 13.43
CA PRO A 152 -4.11 17.77 14.59
C PRO A 152 -3.93 16.25 14.51
N VAL A 153 -3.29 15.68 15.51
CA VAL A 153 -3.09 14.24 15.65
C VAL A 153 -4.00 13.72 16.76
N ASP A 154 -4.79 12.72 16.43
CA ASP A 154 -5.59 11.97 17.41
C ASP A 154 -4.98 10.57 17.58
N ARG A 155 -4.20 10.40 18.63
CA ARG A 155 -3.54 9.12 18.95
C ARG A 155 -4.47 8.09 19.58
N SER A 156 -5.68 8.48 19.96
CA SER A 156 -6.68 7.53 20.51
C SER A 156 -7.07 6.47 19.48
N ILE A 157 -7.02 6.81 18.17
CA ILE A 157 -7.30 5.87 17.08
C ILE A 157 -6.28 4.70 17.01
N TYR A 158 -5.10 4.85 17.61
CA TYR A 158 -4.07 3.80 17.59
C TYR A 158 -4.35 2.70 18.62
N ALA A 159 -5.23 2.94 19.59
CA ALA A 159 -5.57 1.99 20.64
C ALA A 159 -6.71 1.02 20.25
N ASP A 160 -7.72 1.50 19.49
CA ASP A 160 -8.94 0.74 19.20
C ASP A 160 -8.99 0.17 17.78
N GLU A 161 -9.30 1.01 16.81
CA GLU A 161 -9.33 0.64 15.39
C GLU A 161 -8.48 1.58 14.57
N ILE A 162 -7.32 1.10 14.13
CA ILE A 162 -6.44 1.87 13.24
C ILE A 162 -7.14 2.03 11.89
N SER A 163 -7.65 3.24 11.59
CA SER A 163 -8.33 3.55 10.33
C SER A 163 -7.38 4.28 9.36
N ILE A 164 -7.51 5.60 9.26
CA ILE A 164 -6.62 6.46 8.48
C ILE A 164 -5.57 7.03 9.43
N VAL A 165 -4.30 6.91 9.11
CA VAL A 165 -3.19 7.32 9.98
C VAL A 165 -2.27 8.32 9.30
N ASP A 166 -1.71 9.25 10.09
CA ASP A 166 -0.46 9.93 9.78
C ASP A 166 0.70 8.96 10.07
N GLU A 167 1.30 8.42 9.03
CA GLU A 167 2.38 7.43 9.15
C GLU A 167 3.58 7.95 9.94
N ARG A 168 3.87 9.25 9.86
CA ARG A 168 4.98 9.84 10.61
C ARG A 168 4.70 9.80 12.11
N ASP A 169 3.51 10.23 12.52
CA ASP A 169 3.14 10.22 13.94
C ASP A 169 2.94 8.80 14.46
N PHE A 170 2.30 7.94 13.67
CA PHE A 170 2.13 6.53 14.01
C PHE A 170 3.47 5.85 14.34
N TRP A 171 4.48 5.98 13.48
CA TRP A 171 5.77 5.34 13.71
C TRP A 171 6.57 5.99 14.83
N THR A 172 6.44 7.32 15.02
CA THR A 172 7.00 8.01 16.18
C THR A 172 6.42 7.46 17.48
N TYR A 173 5.09 7.27 17.51
CA TYR A 173 4.39 6.68 18.65
C TYR A 173 4.73 5.20 18.85
N ALA A 174 4.65 4.39 17.79
CA ALA A 174 4.89 2.95 17.85
C ALA A 174 6.31 2.57 18.30
N THR A 175 7.29 3.39 17.95
CA THR A 175 8.71 3.20 18.35
C THR A 175 9.08 3.98 19.62
N GLN A 176 8.13 4.69 20.23
CA GLN A 176 8.33 5.51 21.44
C GLN A 176 9.48 6.53 21.31
N ARG A 177 9.69 7.05 20.10
CA ARG A 177 10.75 8.04 19.81
C ARG A 177 10.20 9.47 19.88
N GLN A 178 11.10 10.43 19.94
CA GLN A 178 10.77 11.86 19.79
C GLN A 178 10.65 12.25 18.31
N ASP A 179 11.51 11.66 17.47
CA ASP A 179 11.56 11.87 16.04
C ASP A 179 11.16 10.58 15.31
N PRO A 180 10.57 10.68 14.10
CA PRO A 180 10.19 9.50 13.32
C PRO A 180 11.42 8.65 12.97
N PRO A 181 11.29 7.32 12.96
CA PRO A 181 12.39 6.45 12.58
C PRO A 181 12.77 6.68 11.11
N MET A 182 14.06 6.78 10.83
CA MET A 182 14.62 7.03 9.50
C MET A 182 15.50 5.90 9.00
N ARG A 183 15.88 4.96 9.88
CA ARG A 183 16.76 3.82 9.58
C ARG A 183 16.08 2.52 9.97
N ALA A 184 16.48 1.42 9.34
CA ALA A 184 15.91 0.10 9.58
C ALA A 184 15.92 -0.29 11.07
N GLU A 185 17.06 -0.16 11.72
CA GLU A 185 17.26 -0.53 13.12
C GLU A 185 16.41 0.29 14.11
N GLU A 186 16.00 1.49 13.73
CA GLU A 186 15.15 2.34 14.58
C GLU A 186 13.72 1.82 14.71
N PHE A 187 13.27 1.00 13.75
CA PHE A 187 11.95 0.35 13.80
C PHE A 187 11.91 -0.85 14.73
N LEU A 188 13.07 -1.42 15.10
CA LEU A 188 13.14 -2.51 16.08
C LEU A 188 12.66 -2.08 17.48
N GLY A 189 12.60 -0.78 17.75
CA GLY A 189 11.99 -0.24 18.96
C GLY A 189 10.46 -0.34 19.03
N ALA A 190 9.79 -0.74 17.96
CA ALA A 190 8.35 -0.97 17.99
C ALA A 190 8.03 -2.22 18.83
N LYS A 191 6.99 -2.14 19.67
CA LYS A 191 6.61 -3.20 20.61
C LYS A 191 6.44 -4.59 19.95
N PHE A 192 5.91 -4.63 18.74
CA PHE A 192 5.72 -5.89 18.00
C PHE A 192 6.99 -6.40 17.30
N MET A 193 8.11 -5.68 17.42
CA MET A 193 9.44 -6.10 16.98
C MET A 193 10.34 -6.51 18.13
N GLU A 194 9.82 -6.50 19.37
CA GLU A 194 10.52 -7.07 20.52
C GLU A 194 10.91 -8.51 20.20
N ASP A 195 12.13 -8.90 20.53
CA ASP A 195 12.73 -10.21 20.26
C ASP A 195 12.83 -10.62 18.76
N TYR A 196 12.52 -9.70 17.83
CA TYR A 196 12.58 -10.00 16.40
C TYR A 196 13.98 -10.47 15.96
N GLN A 197 15.02 -9.85 16.48
CA GLN A 197 16.40 -10.15 16.09
C GLN A 197 16.82 -11.55 16.57
N GLU A 198 16.41 -11.95 17.79
CA GLU A 198 16.63 -13.31 18.30
C GLU A 198 15.96 -14.34 17.40
N GLY A 199 14.72 -14.07 16.95
CA GLY A 199 14.03 -14.95 16.02
C GLY A 199 14.69 -15.00 14.64
N ILE A 200 15.34 -13.94 14.18
CA ILE A 200 16.15 -13.98 12.95
C ILE A 200 17.35 -14.91 13.11
N ASP A 201 18.03 -14.88 14.27
CA ASP A 201 19.16 -15.76 14.56
C ASP A 201 18.73 -17.25 14.57
N GLU A 202 17.53 -17.55 15.09
CA GLU A 202 16.96 -18.90 15.05
C GLU A 202 16.62 -19.34 13.62
N LEU A 203 16.11 -18.43 12.78
CA LEU A 203 15.87 -18.71 11.37
C LEU A 203 17.18 -18.99 10.60
N GLU A 204 18.25 -18.29 10.91
CA GLU A 204 19.58 -18.57 10.34
C GLU A 204 20.12 -19.92 10.79
N ALA A 205 19.70 -20.39 11.97
CA ALA A 205 20.00 -21.74 12.46
C ALA A 205 19.17 -22.85 11.77
N GLY A 206 18.19 -22.50 10.96
CA GLY A 206 17.41 -23.42 10.14
C GLY A 206 15.95 -23.60 10.57
N ASP A 207 15.45 -22.83 11.51
CA ASP A 207 14.06 -22.88 11.97
C ASP A 207 13.13 -22.08 11.04
N ALA A 208 11.82 -22.21 11.25
CA ALA A 208 10.79 -21.31 10.76
C ALA A 208 10.26 -20.46 11.93
N MET A 209 9.74 -19.28 11.64
CA MET A 209 9.24 -18.37 12.67
C MET A 209 7.78 -17.98 12.41
N THR A 210 6.97 -18.03 13.49
CA THR A 210 5.59 -17.56 13.47
C THR A 210 5.40 -16.40 14.43
N PHE A 211 4.49 -15.52 14.07
CA PHE A 211 4.17 -14.33 14.84
C PHE A 211 2.71 -14.33 15.29
N ARG A 212 2.46 -13.97 16.53
CA ARG A 212 1.13 -13.92 17.12
C ARG A 212 0.92 -12.64 17.93
N TYR A 213 -0.22 -12.00 17.71
CA TYR A 213 -0.74 -10.96 18.60
C TYR A 213 -1.77 -11.56 19.58
N ILE A 214 -1.57 -11.36 20.87
CA ILE A 214 -2.47 -11.84 21.91
C ILE A 214 -3.32 -10.66 22.39
N LYS A 215 -4.54 -10.57 21.85
CA LYS A 215 -5.52 -9.55 22.23
C LYS A 215 -5.92 -9.72 23.72
N GLY A 216 -5.90 -8.62 24.45
CA GLY A 216 -6.21 -8.59 25.89
C GLY A 216 -4.98 -8.56 26.80
N GLU A 217 -3.88 -9.11 26.35
CA GLU A 217 -2.57 -8.96 27.03
C GLU A 217 -1.73 -7.84 26.39
N ASP A 218 -2.19 -7.32 25.25
CA ASP A 218 -1.46 -6.36 24.41
C ASP A 218 0.00 -6.80 24.18
N ARG A 219 0.16 -8.10 23.89
CA ARG A 219 1.45 -8.77 23.78
C ARG A 219 1.63 -9.36 22.40
N PHE A 220 2.84 -9.24 21.89
CA PHE A 220 3.29 -9.91 20.68
C PHE A 220 4.21 -11.06 21.08
N SER A 221 4.20 -12.13 20.31
CA SER A 221 5.05 -13.29 20.53
C SER A 221 5.59 -13.79 19.20
N TRP A 222 6.88 -13.95 19.14
CA TRP A 222 7.59 -14.66 18.10
C TRP A 222 7.86 -16.08 18.62
N THR A 223 7.69 -17.07 17.76
CA THR A 223 7.90 -18.46 18.14
C THR A 223 8.64 -19.14 17.00
N ALA A 224 9.85 -19.61 17.28
CA ALA A 224 10.58 -20.48 16.37
C ALA A 224 9.87 -21.84 16.26
N THR A 225 9.94 -22.43 15.09
CA THR A 225 9.38 -23.74 14.79
C THR A 225 10.43 -24.52 14.04
N PRO A 226 10.79 -25.74 14.48
CA PRO A 226 11.75 -26.57 13.79
C PRO A 226 11.40 -26.77 12.31
N ALA A 227 12.42 -26.81 11.47
CA ALA A 227 12.24 -27.09 10.07
C ALA A 227 12.07 -28.59 9.79
N ASP A 228 11.15 -28.94 8.90
CA ASP A 228 11.00 -30.27 8.34
C ASP A 228 12.22 -30.60 7.44
N PRO A 229 13.03 -31.61 7.79
CA PRO A 229 14.25 -31.94 7.04
C PRO A 229 13.99 -32.37 5.57
N SER A 230 12.76 -32.73 5.24
CA SER A 230 12.38 -33.12 3.89
C SER A 230 12.09 -31.93 2.97
N ARG A 231 12.05 -30.70 3.52
CA ARG A 231 11.73 -29.47 2.79
C ARG A 231 12.98 -28.65 2.47
N THR A 232 12.88 -27.94 1.35
CA THR A 232 13.96 -27.08 0.84
C THR A 232 13.54 -25.61 0.74
N ASP A 233 12.39 -25.25 1.33
CA ASP A 233 11.96 -23.85 1.37
C ASP A 233 12.96 -23.04 2.20
N PRO A 234 13.26 -21.81 1.82
CA PRO A 234 14.13 -20.95 2.61
C PRO A 234 13.50 -20.65 3.98
N PRO A 235 14.30 -20.33 5.01
CA PRO A 235 13.79 -19.82 6.27
C PRO A 235 12.83 -18.66 6.01
N THR A 236 11.67 -18.68 6.64
CA THR A 236 10.57 -17.75 6.28
C THR A 236 9.97 -17.11 7.52
N VAL A 237 9.79 -15.80 7.47
CA VAL A 237 9.03 -15.02 8.45
C VAL A 237 7.86 -14.32 7.80
N TYR A 238 6.73 -14.29 8.49
CA TYR A 238 5.54 -13.55 8.08
C TYR A 238 5.28 -12.41 9.04
N LEU A 239 5.19 -11.18 8.52
CA LEU A 239 4.78 -10.02 9.29
C LEU A 239 4.02 -9.02 8.40
N LEU A 240 2.93 -8.43 8.94
CA LEU A 240 2.14 -7.40 8.28
C LEU A 240 3.00 -6.23 7.79
N ASN A 241 3.90 -5.74 8.63
CA ASN A 241 4.76 -4.59 8.37
C ASN A 241 6.04 -4.99 7.64
N LEU A 242 5.89 -5.44 6.40
CA LEU A 242 6.94 -6.00 5.57
C LEU A 242 8.20 -5.12 5.48
N GLY A 243 8.06 -3.79 5.36
CA GLY A 243 9.20 -2.89 5.16
C GLY A 243 10.22 -2.98 6.29
N LEU A 244 9.76 -2.88 7.54
CA LEU A 244 10.65 -2.91 8.70
C LEU A 244 11.20 -4.31 8.98
N SER A 245 10.44 -5.37 8.75
CA SER A 245 10.91 -6.74 8.93
C SER A 245 11.95 -7.11 7.87
N SER A 246 11.69 -6.83 6.59
CA SER A 246 12.63 -7.17 5.52
C SER A 246 13.92 -6.35 5.54
N MET A 247 13.89 -5.11 6.02
CA MET A 247 15.11 -4.29 6.16
C MET A 247 16.03 -4.76 7.31
N ASN A 248 15.47 -5.50 8.28
CA ASN A 248 16.19 -6.02 9.44
C ASN A 248 16.42 -7.54 9.37
N ALA A 249 16.23 -8.17 8.22
CA ALA A 249 16.49 -9.57 7.97
C ALA A 249 17.62 -9.74 6.93
N PRO A 250 18.46 -10.78 7.02
CA PRO A 250 19.38 -11.20 5.97
C PRO A 250 18.68 -11.52 4.65
N LEU A 251 19.41 -11.46 3.55
CA LEU A 251 18.84 -11.64 2.19
C LEU A 251 18.43 -13.08 1.86
N ASP A 252 18.91 -14.04 2.60
CA ASP A 252 18.60 -15.47 2.48
C ASP A 252 17.36 -15.87 3.28
N ILE A 253 16.86 -15.01 4.14
CA ILE A 253 15.57 -15.17 4.81
C ILE A 253 14.45 -14.61 3.95
N ARG A 254 13.43 -15.43 3.70
CA ARG A 254 12.23 -15.03 2.99
C ARG A 254 11.27 -14.29 3.90
N VAL A 255 11.08 -12.99 3.67
CA VAL A 255 10.14 -12.16 4.43
C VAL A 255 8.87 -11.95 3.61
N LEU A 256 7.72 -12.34 4.15
CA LEU A 256 6.41 -12.26 3.50
C LEU A 256 5.41 -11.51 4.37
N ASP A 257 4.47 -10.85 3.75
CA ASP A 257 3.32 -10.26 4.43
C ASP A 257 2.08 -11.15 4.36
N ASN A 258 1.23 -11.06 5.36
CA ASN A 258 -0.01 -11.84 5.44
C ASN A 258 -1.21 -11.17 4.76
N ILE A 259 -1.09 -9.93 4.31
CA ILE A 259 -2.16 -9.19 3.62
C ILE A 259 -2.03 -9.19 2.09
N GLY A 260 -0.84 -9.55 1.58
CA GLY A 260 -0.61 -9.73 0.15
C GLY A 260 -0.01 -8.54 -0.59
N LEU A 261 0.66 -7.61 0.09
CA LEU A 261 1.33 -6.50 -0.58
C LEU A 261 2.52 -6.98 -1.43
N SER A 262 3.24 -8.00 -0.95
CA SER A 262 4.31 -8.68 -1.68
C SER A 262 4.08 -10.19 -1.81
N ASN A 263 3.15 -10.76 -1.05
CA ASN A 263 2.87 -12.19 -1.03
C ASN A 263 1.72 -12.55 -1.99
N PRO A 264 1.99 -13.23 -3.13
CA PRO A 264 0.97 -13.59 -4.10
C PRO A 264 -0.12 -14.53 -3.57
N LEU A 265 0.20 -15.36 -2.58
CA LEU A 265 -0.77 -16.25 -1.93
C LEU A 265 -1.75 -15.43 -1.07
N ALA A 266 -1.24 -14.58 -0.21
CA ALA A 266 -2.05 -13.72 0.65
C ALA A 266 -2.89 -12.72 -0.16
N ALA A 267 -2.36 -12.18 -1.27
CA ALA A 267 -3.09 -11.26 -2.15
C ALA A 267 -4.38 -11.86 -2.74
N ARG A 268 -4.48 -13.18 -2.83
CA ARG A 268 -5.62 -13.90 -3.42
C ARG A 268 -6.62 -14.40 -2.39
N GLN A 269 -6.42 -14.08 -1.12
CA GLN A 269 -7.39 -14.37 -0.07
C GLN A 269 -8.68 -13.55 -0.26
N PRO A 270 -9.84 -14.05 0.19
CA PRO A 270 -11.05 -13.26 0.30
C PRO A 270 -10.84 -12.02 1.16
N ARG A 271 -11.57 -10.95 0.87
CA ARG A 271 -11.57 -9.76 1.71
C ARG A 271 -12.32 -10.01 3.01
N ILE A 272 -11.82 -9.45 4.10
CA ILE A 272 -12.52 -9.36 5.37
C ILE A 272 -13.56 -8.24 5.25
N GLU A 273 -14.83 -8.57 5.42
CA GLU A 273 -15.92 -7.60 5.35
C GLU A 273 -15.74 -6.51 6.43
N GLY A 274 -15.92 -5.26 6.04
CA GLY A 274 -15.67 -4.12 6.94
C GLY A 274 -14.21 -3.79 7.21
N GLY A 275 -13.27 -4.63 6.77
CA GLY A 275 -11.85 -4.47 7.02
C GLY A 275 -11.27 -3.13 6.56
N ARG A 276 -10.14 -2.73 7.12
CA ARG A 276 -9.41 -1.50 6.79
C ARG A 276 -8.95 -1.55 5.33
N ILE A 277 -9.12 -0.47 4.59
CA ILE A 277 -8.69 -0.38 3.20
C ILE A 277 -7.19 -0.69 3.07
N GLY A 278 -6.87 -1.66 2.20
CA GLY A 278 -5.51 -2.14 1.99
C GLY A 278 -4.96 -3.09 3.06
N HIS A 279 -5.76 -3.41 4.09
CA HIS A 279 -5.44 -4.36 5.16
C HIS A 279 -6.63 -5.29 5.44
N ASP A 280 -7.48 -5.50 4.46
CA ASP A 280 -8.71 -6.27 4.55
C ASP A 280 -8.57 -7.71 4.04
N LYS A 281 -7.34 -8.22 4.08
CA LYS A 281 -7.02 -9.63 3.85
C LYS A 281 -6.09 -10.10 4.96
N SER A 282 -6.16 -11.40 5.27
CA SER A 282 -5.24 -12.03 6.20
C SER A 282 -5.04 -13.48 5.82
N LEU A 283 -3.83 -13.84 5.47
CA LEU A 283 -3.47 -15.22 5.27
C LEU A 283 -3.46 -15.91 6.64
N ASP A 284 -4.31 -16.93 6.79
CA ASP A 284 -4.37 -17.72 8.03
C ASP A 284 -3.01 -18.34 8.38
N MET A 285 -2.73 -18.50 9.67
CA MET A 285 -1.45 -19.04 10.14
C MET A 285 -1.20 -20.47 9.68
N SER A 286 -2.23 -21.29 9.52
CA SER A 286 -2.11 -22.63 8.95
C SER A 286 -1.55 -22.59 7.52
N TRP A 287 -1.94 -21.60 6.74
CA TRP A 287 -1.41 -21.39 5.39
C TRP A 287 0.01 -20.80 5.38
N GLN A 288 0.35 -19.94 6.37
CA GLN A 288 1.72 -19.42 6.54
C GLN A 288 2.68 -20.57 6.86
N VAL A 289 2.29 -21.44 7.80
CA VAL A 289 3.04 -22.67 8.14
C VAL A 289 3.15 -23.59 6.91
N ALA A 290 2.04 -23.80 6.20
CA ALA A 290 2.02 -24.65 5.00
C ALA A 290 2.99 -24.15 3.90
N ASP A 291 3.13 -22.82 3.77
CA ASP A 291 4.02 -22.16 2.80
C ASP A 291 5.45 -21.93 3.33
N SER A 292 5.86 -22.59 4.38
CA SER A 292 7.20 -22.53 4.98
C SER A 292 7.81 -23.90 5.11
N ALA A 293 9.07 -23.94 5.56
CA ALA A 293 9.76 -25.18 5.90
C ALA A 293 9.36 -25.74 7.27
N ALA A 294 8.44 -25.12 8.02
CA ALA A 294 8.09 -25.55 9.36
C ALA A 294 7.64 -27.02 9.43
N ASP A 295 8.11 -27.76 10.44
CA ASP A 295 7.59 -29.08 10.75
C ASP A 295 6.19 -28.97 11.37
N ILE A 296 5.17 -29.49 10.67
CA ILE A 296 3.77 -29.39 11.11
C ILE A 296 3.54 -30.12 12.44
N ASP A 297 4.34 -31.15 12.75
CA ASP A 297 4.18 -31.89 13.99
C ASP A 297 4.72 -31.12 15.21
N GLU A 298 5.60 -30.14 14.97
CA GLU A 298 6.25 -29.35 16.01
C GLU A 298 5.73 -27.89 16.11
N ILE A 299 4.68 -27.53 15.35
CA ILE A 299 4.12 -26.17 15.41
C ILE A 299 3.43 -25.88 16.75
N PRO A 300 3.37 -24.60 17.18
CA PRO A 300 2.69 -24.18 18.40
C PRO A 300 1.24 -24.68 18.49
N ALA A 301 0.81 -25.08 19.69
CA ALA A 301 -0.52 -25.65 19.94
C ALA A 301 -1.70 -24.72 19.60
N TRP A 302 -1.46 -23.43 19.41
CA TRP A 302 -2.48 -22.46 18.99
C TRP A 302 -2.66 -22.37 17.45
N ILE A 303 -1.87 -23.12 16.68
CA ILE A 303 -2.04 -23.29 15.23
C ILE A 303 -2.65 -24.67 14.99
N ASP A 304 -3.70 -24.74 14.16
CA ASP A 304 -4.36 -26.00 13.84
C ASP A 304 -3.49 -26.85 12.90
N LYS A 305 -2.95 -27.94 13.42
CA LYS A 305 -2.10 -28.89 12.67
C LYS A 305 -2.83 -29.53 11.49
N TYR A 306 -4.11 -29.84 11.68
CA TYR A 306 -4.90 -30.48 10.62
C TYR A 306 -5.13 -29.51 9.45
N GLU A 307 -5.50 -28.27 9.74
CA GLU A 307 -5.66 -27.25 8.70
C GLU A 307 -4.31 -26.89 8.06
N ALA A 308 -3.20 -26.87 8.79
CA ALA A 308 -1.86 -26.68 8.22
C ALA A 308 -1.47 -27.81 7.25
N ALA A 309 -1.70 -29.07 7.62
CA ALA A 309 -1.45 -30.20 6.74
C ALA A 309 -2.32 -30.19 5.49
N LYS A 310 -3.60 -29.84 5.64
CA LYS A 310 -4.55 -29.71 4.54
C LYS A 310 -4.17 -28.56 3.60
N ALA A 311 -3.77 -27.40 4.16
CA ALA A 311 -3.27 -26.28 3.38
C ALA A 311 -1.99 -26.66 2.61
N ARG A 312 -1.05 -27.36 3.25
CA ARG A 312 0.16 -27.87 2.59
C ARG A 312 -0.13 -28.81 1.43
N ALA A 313 -1.09 -29.70 1.61
CA ALA A 313 -1.57 -30.57 0.52
C ALA A 313 -2.21 -29.78 -0.62
N ALA A 314 -3.00 -28.75 -0.30
CA ALA A 314 -3.62 -27.87 -1.29
C ALA A 314 -2.56 -27.07 -2.09
N LEU A 315 -1.50 -26.58 -1.43
CA LEU A 315 -0.42 -25.86 -2.12
C LEU A 315 0.33 -26.72 -3.15
N ALA A 316 0.23 -28.05 -3.07
CA ALA A 316 0.77 -28.95 -4.09
C ALA A 316 -0.08 -29.03 -5.38
N ASP A 317 -1.28 -28.45 -5.38
CA ASP A 317 -2.14 -28.40 -6.58
C ASP A 317 -1.50 -27.63 -7.72
N ALA A 318 -1.81 -28.03 -8.94
CA ALA A 318 -1.22 -27.49 -10.16
C ALA A 318 -1.41 -25.98 -10.32
N ASP A 319 -2.50 -25.40 -9.83
CA ASP A 319 -2.76 -23.97 -9.99
C ASP A 319 -1.95 -23.15 -9.00
N PHE A 320 -1.76 -23.63 -7.76
CA PHE A 320 -0.80 -23.03 -6.83
C PHE A 320 0.64 -23.15 -7.35
N GLN A 321 1.03 -24.29 -7.89
CA GLN A 321 2.36 -24.48 -8.45
C GLN A 321 2.63 -23.54 -9.64
N LYS A 322 1.64 -23.32 -10.52
CA LYS A 322 1.74 -22.31 -11.58
C LYS A 322 1.92 -20.88 -11.00
N LEU A 323 1.18 -20.55 -9.94
CA LEU A 323 1.36 -19.27 -9.25
C LEU A 323 2.77 -19.13 -8.69
N PHE A 324 3.26 -20.14 -7.98
CA PHE A 324 4.59 -20.13 -7.38
C PHE A 324 5.70 -20.07 -8.42
N ALA A 325 5.57 -20.75 -9.53
CA ALA A 325 6.51 -20.70 -10.64
C ALA A 325 6.71 -19.26 -11.18
N THR A 326 5.68 -18.38 -11.08
CA THR A 326 5.80 -17.00 -11.55
C THR A 326 6.86 -16.18 -10.84
N TYR A 327 7.26 -16.54 -9.61
CA TYR A 327 8.18 -15.75 -8.80
C TYR A 327 9.25 -16.55 -8.03
N ARG A 328 9.07 -17.88 -7.86
CA ARG A 328 10.06 -18.74 -7.16
C ARG A 328 11.10 -19.35 -8.10
N GLU A 329 10.73 -19.67 -9.32
CA GLU A 329 11.68 -20.22 -10.29
C GLU A 329 12.71 -19.16 -10.74
N PRO A 330 13.94 -19.56 -11.13
CA PRO A 330 14.91 -18.67 -11.72
C PRO A 330 14.34 -17.93 -12.94
N LEU A 331 14.63 -16.63 -13.07
CA LEU A 331 14.17 -15.85 -14.21
C LEU A 331 14.91 -16.25 -15.48
N THR A 332 14.23 -17.02 -16.32
CA THR A 332 14.68 -17.43 -17.66
C THR A 332 13.75 -16.83 -18.73
N TRP A 333 14.15 -16.88 -20.00
CA TRP A 333 13.27 -16.47 -21.10
C TRP A 333 11.99 -17.33 -21.16
N ASP A 334 12.06 -18.63 -20.85
CA ASP A 334 10.90 -19.51 -20.80
C ASP A 334 9.92 -19.06 -19.69
N ARG A 335 10.43 -18.83 -18.46
CA ARG A 335 9.62 -18.27 -17.37
C ARG A 335 9.03 -16.91 -17.74
N PHE A 336 9.80 -16.02 -18.36
CA PHE A 336 9.34 -14.70 -18.78
C PHE A 336 8.10 -14.80 -19.68
N TRP A 337 8.14 -15.66 -20.70
CA TRP A 337 7.01 -15.85 -21.60
C TRP A 337 5.83 -16.60 -20.96
N LYS A 338 6.10 -17.56 -20.06
CA LYS A 338 5.05 -18.21 -19.24
C LYS A 338 4.34 -17.20 -18.33
N ASN A 339 5.10 -16.28 -17.71
CA ASN A 339 4.57 -15.23 -16.88
C ASN A 339 3.67 -14.25 -17.66
N ILE A 340 4.04 -13.88 -18.90
CA ILE A 340 3.16 -13.05 -19.74
C ILE A 340 1.82 -13.78 -19.98
N LYS A 341 1.85 -15.07 -20.30
CA LYS A 341 0.61 -15.84 -20.47
C LYS A 341 -0.21 -15.91 -19.18
N PHE A 342 0.44 -16.18 -18.05
CA PHE A 342 -0.20 -16.24 -16.73
C PHE A 342 -0.84 -14.91 -16.34
N SER A 343 -0.22 -13.78 -16.66
CA SER A 343 -0.75 -12.45 -16.32
C SER A 343 -2.05 -12.09 -17.06
N LEU A 344 -2.40 -12.83 -18.10
CA LEU A 344 -3.62 -12.64 -18.91
C LEU A 344 -4.75 -13.59 -18.52
N THR A 345 -4.52 -14.52 -17.60
CA THR A 345 -5.52 -15.47 -17.08
C THR A 345 -6.05 -15.03 -15.74
#